data_424643f0417311137d19a257da1de82a
#
_entry.id   424643f0417311137d19a257da1de82a
#
_cell.length_a   1.000
_cell.length_b   1.000
_cell.length_c   1.000
_cell.angle_alpha   90.00
_cell.angle_beta   90.00
_cell.angle_gamma   90.00
#
_symmetry.space_group_name_H-M   'P 1'
#
loop_
_entity.id
_entity.type
_entity.pdbx_description
1 polymer ?
#
loop_
_entity_poly.entity_id
_entity_poly.type
_entity_poly.pdbx_seq_one_letter_code
_entity_poly.pdbx_strand_id
1 'polypeptide(L)'
;MNAYFSNIRKEIIANLSTAQSEIKIAMAWFTSAELFDELIKCCHKGVSVNLLLLDDAINWMYYAPDFNLLKDAGANVRIVSRDYGMLHHKFCVIDQQIIITGSYNWTYYAETRNIENVVVIDDRLLANCYLKEFDELIEKTKPTNEFKRLSWEDINYENDLNIFEINQEIATIARERQLPEKQIVVTPAKVEIVEKKRTPLSAVNIGVQITKGSNTDAMRILIGKNQNLPETYSKTFYNYSDNRKNVKLNLYVGDSAYASQNRLILSRDLSEIIASSTIEELQIKIKTTLDTNGHLHVTAECIETQRMIDLTMTNPSFVCYAD
;
A
#
# COMPACT_ATOMS: atom_id res chain seq x y z
N MET A 1 -25.92 12.38 18.26
CA MET A 1 -25.44 11.58 17.12
C MET A 1 -25.06 12.52 15.98
N ASN A 2 -23.82 12.41 15.46
CA ASN A 2 -23.32 13.20 14.35
C ASN A 2 -22.62 12.28 13.36
N ALA A 3 -22.76 12.54 12.04
CA ALA A 3 -22.07 11.80 10.99
C ALA A 3 -21.08 12.72 10.26
N TYR A 4 -19.91 12.18 9.97
CA TYR A 4 -18.81 12.90 9.34
C TYR A 4 -18.34 12.15 8.09
N PHE A 5 -18.12 12.90 6.99
CA PHE A 5 -17.68 12.40 5.70
C PHE A 5 -16.39 13.10 5.23
N SER A 6 -15.87 14.00 6.03
CA SER A 6 -14.62 14.72 5.81
C SER A 6 -14.02 15.15 7.15
N ASN A 7 -12.70 15.42 7.18
CA ASN A 7 -11.96 15.77 8.41
C ASN A 7 -12.16 14.73 9.53
N ILE A 8 -12.33 13.46 9.17
CA ILE A 8 -12.71 12.37 10.06
C ILE A 8 -11.69 12.22 11.18
N ARG A 9 -10.40 12.19 10.84
CA ARG A 9 -9.30 12.09 11.81
C ARG A 9 -9.37 13.20 12.87
N LYS A 10 -9.63 14.43 12.47
CA LYS A 10 -9.75 15.57 13.39
C LYS A 10 -10.90 15.38 14.37
N GLU A 11 -12.03 14.90 13.91
CA GLU A 11 -13.19 14.63 14.76
C GLU A 11 -12.95 13.48 15.75
N ILE A 12 -12.26 12.43 15.31
CA ILE A 12 -11.84 11.33 16.20
C ILE A 12 -10.92 11.88 17.29
N ILE A 13 -9.87 12.64 16.93
CA ILE A 13 -8.94 13.25 17.90
C ILE A 13 -9.69 14.13 18.90
N ALA A 14 -10.63 14.98 18.43
CA ALA A 14 -11.42 15.84 19.29
C ALA A 14 -12.21 15.04 20.34
N ASN A 15 -12.80 13.91 19.94
CA ASN A 15 -13.51 13.03 20.87
C ASN A 15 -12.55 12.28 21.81
N LEU A 16 -11.45 11.70 21.31
CA LEU A 16 -10.46 11.02 22.15
C LEU A 16 -9.89 11.94 23.23
N SER A 17 -9.66 13.21 22.90
CA SER A 17 -9.12 14.21 23.85
C SER A 17 -10.04 14.50 25.04
N THR A 18 -11.34 14.18 24.94
CA THR A 18 -12.33 14.35 26.02
C THR A 18 -12.36 13.19 27.01
N ALA A 19 -11.72 12.07 26.69
CA ALA A 19 -11.71 10.87 27.54
C ALA A 19 -11.22 11.17 28.96
N GLN A 20 -11.93 10.63 29.95
CA GLN A 20 -11.62 10.81 31.37
C GLN A 20 -11.18 9.51 32.05
N SER A 21 -11.72 8.37 31.63
CA SER A 21 -11.50 7.09 32.31
C SER A 21 -11.01 5.96 31.41
N GLU A 22 -11.67 5.74 30.29
CA GLU A 22 -11.40 4.55 29.46
C GLU A 22 -11.63 4.80 27.98
N ILE A 23 -10.77 4.20 27.14
CA ILE A 23 -10.94 4.09 25.70
C ILE A 23 -10.78 2.63 25.30
N LYS A 24 -11.78 2.03 24.64
CA LYS A 24 -11.71 0.70 24.05
C LYS A 24 -11.83 0.80 22.53
N ILE A 25 -10.88 0.22 21.81
CA ILE A 25 -10.75 0.33 20.35
C ILE A 25 -10.64 -1.05 19.74
N ALA A 26 -11.48 -1.36 18.74
CA ALA A 26 -11.30 -2.51 17.86
C ALA A 26 -11.08 -1.99 16.42
N MET A 27 -9.88 -2.19 15.90
CA MET A 27 -9.45 -1.60 14.64
C MET A 27 -8.74 -2.61 13.75
N ALA A 28 -9.19 -2.71 12.50
CA ALA A 28 -8.52 -3.58 11.53
C ALA A 28 -7.12 -3.06 11.22
N TRP A 29 -6.99 -1.83 10.73
CA TRP A 29 -5.72 -1.24 10.33
C TRP A 29 -5.52 0.13 10.97
N PHE A 30 -4.33 0.32 11.56
CA PHE A 30 -3.95 1.54 12.29
C PHE A 30 -2.53 1.98 11.94
N THR A 31 -2.41 3.01 11.10
CA THR A 31 -1.12 3.59 10.68
C THR A 31 -1.02 5.10 10.93
N SER A 32 -2.11 5.76 11.34
CA SER A 32 -2.13 7.21 11.61
C SER A 32 -1.31 7.57 12.85
N ALA A 33 -0.21 8.30 12.67
CA ALA A 33 0.63 8.77 13.76
C ALA A 33 -0.13 9.75 14.67
N GLU A 34 -0.96 10.63 14.11
CA GLU A 34 -1.68 11.64 14.90
C GLU A 34 -2.71 11.01 15.86
N LEU A 35 -3.43 9.97 15.41
CA LEU A 35 -4.33 9.22 16.29
C LEU A 35 -3.55 8.43 17.35
N PHE A 36 -2.40 7.87 16.96
CA PHE A 36 -1.51 7.18 17.87
C PHE A 36 -0.96 8.12 18.96
N ASP A 37 -0.47 9.31 18.58
CA ASP A 37 0.03 10.32 19.50
C ASP A 37 -1.05 10.78 20.47
N GLU A 38 -2.32 10.88 20.02
CA GLU A 38 -3.43 11.24 20.91
C GLU A 38 -3.71 10.13 21.93
N LEU A 39 -3.61 8.84 21.55
CA LEU A 39 -3.74 7.74 22.51
C LEU A 39 -2.60 7.75 23.55
N ILE A 40 -1.37 8.05 23.16
CA ILE A 40 -0.24 8.23 24.09
C ILE A 40 -0.56 9.36 25.11
N LYS A 41 -1.08 10.49 24.62
CA LYS A 41 -1.50 11.59 25.51
C LYS A 41 -2.61 11.17 26.48
N CYS A 42 -3.58 10.36 26.02
CA CYS A 42 -4.63 9.83 26.86
C CYS A 42 -4.04 8.91 27.97
N CYS A 43 -3.10 8.02 27.63
CA CYS A 43 -2.41 7.21 28.63
C CYS A 43 -1.69 8.08 29.67
N HIS A 44 -0.97 9.12 29.26
CA HIS A 44 -0.25 10.03 30.16
C HIS A 44 -1.20 10.86 31.06
N LYS A 45 -2.48 11.03 30.65
CA LYS A 45 -3.53 11.63 31.48
C LYS A 45 -4.15 10.65 32.49
N GLY A 46 -3.74 9.36 32.43
CA GLY A 46 -4.29 8.30 33.28
C GLY A 46 -5.55 7.62 32.72
N VAL A 47 -5.87 7.86 31.46
CA VAL A 47 -6.99 7.16 30.79
C VAL A 47 -6.54 5.74 30.46
N SER A 48 -7.38 4.74 30.78
CA SER A 48 -7.17 3.34 30.44
C SER A 48 -7.41 3.11 28.95
N VAL A 49 -6.35 2.89 28.17
CA VAL A 49 -6.46 2.63 26.73
C VAL A 49 -6.33 1.14 26.44
N ASN A 50 -7.35 0.56 25.81
CA ASN A 50 -7.40 -0.84 25.39
C ASN A 50 -7.59 -0.92 23.87
N LEU A 51 -6.63 -1.51 23.18
CA LEU A 51 -6.59 -1.57 21.71
C LEU A 51 -6.51 -3.02 21.24
N LEU A 52 -7.47 -3.41 20.41
CA LEU A 52 -7.45 -4.66 19.65
C LEU A 52 -7.12 -4.38 18.19
N LEU A 53 -6.09 -5.04 17.68
CA LEU A 53 -5.64 -4.93 16.29
C LEU A 53 -5.74 -6.27 15.57
N LEU A 54 -6.01 -6.21 14.27
CA LEU A 54 -5.85 -7.38 13.41
C LEU A 54 -4.38 -7.77 13.29
N ASP A 55 -4.10 -9.07 13.33
CA ASP A 55 -2.78 -9.61 12.96
C ASP A 55 -2.60 -9.49 11.44
N ASP A 56 -2.08 -8.35 11.02
CA ASP A 56 -1.91 -8.01 9.60
C ASP A 56 -0.64 -7.19 9.38
N ALA A 57 0.04 -7.45 8.25
CA ALA A 57 1.30 -6.79 7.91
C ALA A 57 1.19 -5.26 7.91
N ILE A 58 0.03 -4.69 7.52
CA ILE A 58 -0.20 -3.24 7.53
C ILE A 58 0.07 -2.64 8.91
N ASN A 59 -0.34 -3.32 9.98
CA ASN A 59 -0.13 -2.86 11.36
C ASN A 59 1.32 -2.99 11.83
N TRP A 60 2.10 -3.87 11.21
CA TRP A 60 3.46 -4.21 11.66
C TRP A 60 4.57 -3.64 10.79
N MET A 61 4.25 -3.02 9.66
CA MET A 61 5.26 -2.42 8.78
C MET A 61 6.03 -1.30 9.48
N TYR A 62 7.28 -1.10 9.07
CA TYR A 62 8.20 -0.12 9.66
C TYR A 62 7.68 1.34 9.65
N TYR A 63 6.72 1.67 8.81
CA TYR A 63 6.07 2.98 8.75
C TYR A 63 4.85 3.10 9.67
N ALA A 64 4.28 1.99 10.13
CA ALA A 64 3.21 2.01 11.13
C ALA A 64 3.75 2.52 12.48
N PRO A 65 2.89 3.01 13.38
CA PRO A 65 3.29 3.34 14.72
C PRO A 65 3.94 2.16 15.45
N ASP A 66 4.87 2.43 16.33
CA ASP A 66 5.44 1.40 17.20
C ASP A 66 4.53 1.15 18.40
N PHE A 67 3.71 0.11 18.33
CA PHE A 67 2.76 -0.23 19.39
C PHE A 67 3.44 -0.63 20.72
N ASN A 68 4.74 -0.93 20.73
CA ASN A 68 5.49 -1.09 21.99
C ASN A 68 5.49 0.22 22.78
N LEU A 69 5.67 1.38 22.12
CA LEU A 69 5.60 2.69 22.78
C LEU A 69 4.24 2.97 23.40
N LEU A 70 3.15 2.52 22.78
CA LEU A 70 1.80 2.67 23.36
C LEU A 70 1.62 1.77 24.58
N LYS A 71 2.17 0.55 24.56
CA LYS A 71 2.24 -0.33 25.75
C LYS A 71 3.07 0.30 26.87
N ASP A 72 4.23 0.84 26.55
CA ASP A 72 5.12 1.49 27.52
C ASP A 72 4.45 2.71 28.16
N ALA A 73 3.58 3.40 27.42
CA ALA A 73 2.74 4.47 27.95
C ALA A 73 1.58 3.98 28.84
N GLY A 74 1.40 2.67 28.99
CA GLY A 74 0.41 2.05 29.88
C GLY A 74 -0.84 1.50 29.18
N ALA A 75 -0.92 1.50 27.86
CA ALA A 75 -2.03 0.89 27.14
C ALA A 75 -1.97 -0.64 27.13
N ASN A 76 -3.14 -1.27 27.10
CA ASN A 76 -3.28 -2.69 26.84
C ASN A 76 -3.53 -2.92 25.34
N VAL A 77 -2.48 -3.33 24.61
CA VAL A 77 -2.55 -3.63 23.18
C VAL A 77 -2.55 -5.13 22.97
N ARG A 78 -3.54 -5.66 22.24
CA ARG A 78 -3.68 -7.08 21.95
C ARG A 78 -3.96 -7.32 20.49
N ILE A 79 -3.57 -8.50 20.01
CA ILE A 79 -3.72 -8.93 18.61
C ILE A 79 -4.84 -9.96 18.51
N VAL A 80 -5.81 -9.71 17.62
CA VAL A 80 -6.83 -10.68 17.25
C VAL A 80 -6.28 -11.58 16.15
N SER A 81 -6.19 -12.89 16.43
CA SER A 81 -5.68 -13.85 15.47
C SER A 81 -6.63 -14.07 14.31
N ARG A 82 -6.10 -14.18 13.09
CA ARG A 82 -6.86 -14.56 11.89
C ARG A 82 -7.46 -15.98 11.98
N ASP A 83 -7.01 -16.83 12.90
CA ASP A 83 -7.58 -18.16 13.13
C ASP A 83 -9.07 -18.11 13.51
N TYR A 84 -9.52 -16.99 14.07
CA TYR A 84 -10.92 -16.76 14.48
C TYR A 84 -11.71 -15.92 13.46
N GLY A 85 -11.14 -15.66 12.30
CA GLY A 85 -11.67 -14.77 11.28
C GLY A 85 -10.95 -13.43 11.23
N MET A 86 -11.24 -12.64 10.21
CA MET A 86 -10.62 -11.33 10.02
C MET A 86 -11.32 -10.29 10.90
N LEU A 87 -10.61 -9.70 11.87
CA LEU A 87 -11.09 -8.51 12.57
C LEU A 87 -11.24 -7.37 11.57
N HIS A 88 -12.48 -7.04 11.20
CA HIS A 88 -12.74 -5.95 10.26
C HIS A 88 -13.52 -4.78 10.89
N HIS A 89 -13.61 -4.76 12.21
CA HIS A 89 -14.23 -3.65 12.94
C HIS A 89 -13.39 -2.37 12.87
N LYS A 90 -14.08 -1.26 12.92
CA LYS A 90 -13.55 0.08 13.03
C LYS A 90 -14.42 0.84 14.01
N PHE A 91 -14.22 0.56 15.30
CA PHE A 91 -14.94 1.28 16.35
C PHE A 91 -14.06 1.65 17.54
N CYS A 92 -14.49 2.69 18.22
CA CYS A 92 -13.93 3.16 19.48
C CYS A 92 -15.07 3.49 20.43
N VAL A 93 -14.94 3.09 21.69
CA VAL A 93 -15.86 3.48 22.78
C VAL A 93 -15.08 4.26 23.81
N ILE A 94 -15.57 5.46 24.16
CA ILE A 94 -14.96 6.36 25.13
C ILE A 94 -15.87 6.46 26.34
N ASP A 95 -15.31 6.25 27.52
CA ASP A 95 -15.96 6.40 28.85
C ASP A 95 -17.32 5.67 28.95
N GLN A 96 -17.46 4.53 28.26
CA GLN A 96 -18.67 3.71 28.19
C GLN A 96 -19.93 4.48 27.73
N GLN A 97 -19.73 5.56 26.98
CA GLN A 97 -20.76 6.50 26.61
C GLN A 97 -20.72 6.87 25.13
N ILE A 98 -19.56 7.29 24.63
CA ILE A 98 -19.40 7.77 23.26
C ILE A 98 -18.90 6.64 22.37
N ILE A 99 -19.61 6.35 21.28
CA ILE A 99 -19.21 5.38 20.26
C ILE A 99 -18.79 6.15 19.03
N ILE A 100 -17.64 5.77 18.45
CA ILE A 100 -17.17 6.22 17.15
C ILE A 100 -17.09 4.98 16.27
N THR A 101 -17.86 4.93 15.18
CA THR A 101 -17.90 3.77 14.27
C THR A 101 -18.16 4.20 12.83
N GLY A 102 -17.79 3.37 11.87
CA GLY A 102 -17.99 3.64 10.44
C GLY A 102 -17.13 2.75 9.56
N SER A 103 -16.87 3.22 8.34
CA SER A 103 -16.01 2.52 7.40
C SER A 103 -14.50 2.83 7.60
N TYR A 104 -14.19 3.91 8.31
CA TYR A 104 -12.87 4.53 8.41
C TYR A 104 -11.87 3.71 9.23
N ASN A 105 -10.87 3.12 8.57
CA ASN A 105 -9.67 2.63 9.26
C ASN A 105 -8.82 3.80 9.74
N TRP A 106 -8.11 3.62 10.84
CA TRP A 106 -7.23 4.65 11.37
C TRP A 106 -5.90 4.71 10.60
N THR A 107 -5.99 4.93 9.28
CA THR A 107 -4.87 4.94 8.36
C THR A 107 -4.74 6.26 7.62
N TYR A 108 -3.54 6.56 7.13
CA TYR A 108 -3.33 7.73 6.27
C TYR A 108 -4.09 7.61 4.96
N TYR A 109 -4.16 6.39 4.42
CA TYR A 109 -4.85 6.14 3.18
C TYR A 109 -6.36 6.40 3.28
N ALA A 110 -6.98 5.98 4.38
CA ALA A 110 -8.39 6.25 4.66
C ALA A 110 -8.68 7.76 4.74
N GLU A 111 -7.78 8.56 5.34
CA GLU A 111 -7.94 10.01 5.46
C GLU A 111 -7.79 10.74 4.12
N THR A 112 -6.92 10.26 3.22
CA THR A 112 -6.49 11.05 2.06
C THR A 112 -6.99 10.54 0.72
N ARG A 113 -7.44 9.27 0.65
CA ARG A 113 -7.74 8.60 -0.61
C ARG A 113 -9.12 7.96 -0.68
N ASN A 114 -9.62 7.48 0.43
CA ASN A 114 -10.92 6.81 0.47
C ASN A 114 -12.08 7.80 0.61
N ILE A 115 -13.25 7.36 0.19
CA ILE A 115 -14.51 7.99 0.55
C ILE A 115 -15.03 7.22 1.75
N GLU A 116 -14.92 7.81 2.93
CA GLU A 116 -15.21 7.18 4.21
C GLU A 116 -16.31 7.91 4.96
N ASN A 117 -16.84 7.23 5.99
CA ASN A 117 -17.75 7.84 6.94
C ASN A 117 -17.43 7.40 8.37
N VAL A 118 -17.78 8.28 9.31
CA VAL A 118 -17.78 7.97 10.73
C VAL A 118 -19.03 8.57 11.36
N VAL A 119 -19.62 7.84 12.29
CA VAL A 119 -20.71 8.32 13.14
C VAL A 119 -20.21 8.38 14.58
N VAL A 120 -20.42 9.51 15.24
CA VAL A 120 -20.20 9.69 16.67
C VAL A 120 -21.55 9.67 17.36
N ILE A 121 -21.72 8.74 18.29
CA ILE A 121 -22.99 8.47 18.98
C ILE A 121 -22.75 8.61 20.47
N ASP A 122 -23.50 9.46 21.12
CA ASP A 122 -23.56 9.59 22.58
C ASP A 122 -24.79 8.81 23.09
N ASP A 123 -24.56 7.54 23.46
CA ASP A 123 -25.61 6.62 23.91
C ASP A 123 -24.99 5.47 24.71
N ARG A 124 -25.22 5.47 26.00
CA ARG A 124 -24.70 4.48 26.94
C ARG A 124 -25.23 3.06 26.70
N LEU A 125 -26.48 2.92 26.29
CA LEU A 125 -27.05 1.59 26.04
C LEU A 125 -26.43 0.96 24.81
N LEU A 126 -26.26 1.75 23.77
CA LEU A 126 -25.59 1.27 22.57
C LEU A 126 -24.09 1.03 22.86
N ALA A 127 -23.43 1.88 23.64
CA ALA A 127 -22.03 1.67 24.05
C ALA A 127 -21.84 0.31 24.74
N ASN A 128 -22.77 -0.13 25.57
CA ASN A 128 -22.71 -1.44 26.21
C ASN A 128 -22.75 -2.60 25.20
N CYS A 129 -23.42 -2.44 24.06
CA CYS A 129 -23.39 -3.46 23.00
C CYS A 129 -22.00 -3.59 22.38
N TYR A 130 -21.34 -2.46 22.10
CA TYR A 130 -19.98 -2.44 21.58
C TYR A 130 -18.94 -2.94 22.59
N LEU A 131 -19.15 -2.63 23.88
CA LEU A 131 -18.28 -3.12 24.95
C LEU A 131 -18.39 -4.64 25.10
N LYS A 132 -19.59 -5.20 24.98
CA LYS A 132 -19.79 -6.66 24.98
C LYS A 132 -19.06 -7.32 23.80
N GLU A 133 -19.20 -6.77 22.60
CA GLU A 133 -18.45 -7.26 21.43
C GLU A 133 -16.94 -7.18 21.65
N PHE A 134 -16.45 -6.04 22.22
CA PHE A 134 -15.04 -5.87 22.55
C PHE A 134 -14.55 -6.96 23.51
N ASP A 135 -15.30 -7.26 24.55
CA ASP A 135 -14.95 -8.26 25.56
C ASP A 135 -14.98 -9.69 24.95
N GLU A 136 -15.91 -9.99 24.04
CA GLU A 136 -15.93 -11.25 23.27
C GLU A 136 -14.73 -11.38 22.34
N LEU A 137 -14.23 -10.26 21.79
CA LEU A 137 -13.02 -10.24 20.95
C LEU A 137 -11.75 -10.49 21.76
N ILE A 138 -11.70 -10.07 23.03
CA ILE A 138 -10.55 -10.35 23.92
C ILE A 138 -10.25 -11.85 24.00
N GLU A 139 -11.29 -12.69 24.06
CA GLU A 139 -11.15 -14.15 24.12
C GLU A 139 -10.49 -14.73 22.85
N LYS A 140 -10.53 -13.98 21.74
CA LYS A 140 -9.93 -14.34 20.45
C LYS A 140 -8.52 -13.77 20.27
N THR A 141 -7.96 -13.13 21.31
CA THR A 141 -6.62 -12.53 21.22
C THR A 141 -5.53 -13.51 21.63
N LYS A 142 -4.35 -13.31 21.07
CA LYS A 142 -3.12 -13.97 21.52
C LYS A 142 -2.33 -13.01 22.43
N PRO A 143 -1.75 -13.51 23.55
CA PRO A 143 -0.81 -12.72 24.33
C PRO A 143 0.39 -12.33 23.45
N THR A 144 0.74 -11.06 23.44
CA THR A 144 1.91 -10.56 22.71
C THR A 144 2.77 -9.74 23.66
N ASN A 145 3.97 -10.18 23.91
CA ASN A 145 4.92 -9.48 24.79
C ASN A 145 5.60 -8.32 24.07
N GLU A 146 5.83 -8.46 22.76
CA GLU A 146 6.51 -7.48 21.93
C GLU A 146 5.93 -7.49 20.52
N PHE A 147 5.74 -6.32 19.94
CA PHE A 147 5.31 -6.15 18.55
C PHE A 147 6.53 -6.02 17.66
N LYS A 148 6.68 -6.94 16.71
CA LYS A 148 7.74 -6.86 15.71
C LYS A 148 7.38 -5.80 14.67
N ARG A 149 8.37 -5.02 14.25
CA ARG A 149 8.26 -4.17 13.08
C ARG A 149 8.78 -4.94 11.88
N LEU A 150 7.94 -5.09 10.87
CA LEU A 150 8.29 -5.79 9.64
C LEU A 150 9.00 -4.86 8.67
N SER A 151 10.07 -5.35 8.05
CA SER A 151 10.65 -4.76 6.85
C SER A 151 9.94 -5.31 5.60
N TRP A 152 10.24 -4.77 4.43
CA TRP A 152 9.76 -5.31 3.17
C TRP A 152 10.16 -6.77 2.92
N GLU A 153 11.31 -7.18 3.45
CA GLU A 153 11.87 -8.52 3.29
C GLU A 153 11.12 -9.56 4.13
N ASP A 154 10.44 -9.09 5.19
CA ASP A 154 9.69 -9.95 6.11
C ASP A 154 8.27 -10.25 5.61
N ILE A 155 7.79 -9.57 4.56
CA ILE A 155 6.43 -9.77 4.06
C ILE A 155 6.35 -11.06 3.25
N ASN A 156 5.56 -12.00 3.72
CA ASN A 156 5.23 -13.19 2.96
C ASN A 156 4.05 -12.89 2.02
N TYR A 157 4.36 -12.56 0.77
CA TYR A 157 3.39 -12.18 -0.26
C TYR A 157 2.37 -13.29 -0.62
N GLU A 158 2.62 -14.54 -0.26
CA GLU A 158 1.72 -15.66 -0.59
C GLU A 158 0.41 -15.64 0.22
N ASN A 159 0.40 -14.97 1.37
CA ASN A 159 -0.74 -14.93 2.28
C ASN A 159 -1.43 -13.57 2.39
N ASP A 160 -0.93 -12.51 1.75
CA ASP A 160 -1.47 -11.16 1.89
C ASP A 160 -2.35 -10.78 0.70
N LEU A 161 -3.67 -11.00 0.86
CA LEU A 161 -4.71 -10.53 -0.08
C LEU A 161 -4.75 -8.98 -0.20
N ASN A 162 -4.01 -8.26 0.64
CA ASN A 162 -4.06 -6.80 0.78
C ASN A 162 -2.77 -6.08 0.33
N ILE A 163 -1.89 -6.73 -0.44
CA ILE A 163 -0.64 -6.10 -0.94
C ILE A 163 -0.90 -4.77 -1.64
N PHE A 164 -2.00 -4.65 -2.37
CA PHE A 164 -2.38 -3.40 -3.02
C PHE A 164 -2.63 -2.28 -2.00
N GLU A 165 -3.37 -2.56 -0.93
CA GLU A 165 -3.68 -1.59 0.13
C GLU A 165 -2.43 -1.21 0.92
N ILE A 166 -1.55 -2.18 1.23
CA ILE A 166 -0.24 -1.95 1.86
C ILE A 166 0.60 -0.99 1.01
N ASN A 167 0.74 -1.26 -0.29
CA ASN A 167 1.52 -0.42 -1.19
C ASN A 167 0.95 1.00 -1.31
N GLN A 168 -0.38 1.14 -1.31
CA GLN A 168 -1.05 2.45 -1.35
C GLN A 168 -0.83 3.24 -0.06
N GLU A 169 -0.91 2.57 1.09
CA GLU A 169 -0.67 3.18 2.39
C GLU A 169 0.77 3.69 2.50
N ILE A 170 1.75 2.87 2.09
CA ILE A 170 3.17 3.25 2.08
C ILE A 170 3.42 4.46 1.19
N ALA A 171 2.88 4.45 -0.03
CA ALA A 171 3.05 5.57 -0.95
C ALA A 171 2.46 6.87 -0.37
N THR A 172 1.37 6.77 0.38
CA THR A 172 0.73 7.92 1.03
C THR A 172 1.58 8.45 2.19
N ILE A 173 2.05 7.58 3.07
CA ILE A 173 2.92 7.94 4.21
C ILE A 173 4.24 8.53 3.73
N ALA A 174 4.86 7.94 2.70
CA ALA A 174 6.10 8.44 2.13
C ALA A 174 5.96 9.88 1.61
N ARG A 175 4.81 10.19 0.98
CA ARG A 175 4.51 11.57 0.54
C ARG A 175 4.34 12.53 1.71
N GLU A 176 3.57 12.15 2.73
CA GLU A 176 3.30 13.02 3.88
C GLU A 176 4.55 13.29 4.71
N ARG A 177 5.44 12.30 4.86
CA ARG A 177 6.72 12.47 5.58
C ARG A 177 7.80 13.22 4.80
N GLN A 178 7.70 13.31 3.49
CA GLN A 178 8.63 14.06 2.64
C GLN A 178 8.24 15.53 2.48
N LEU A 179 7.07 15.91 2.95
CA LEU A 179 6.70 17.32 3.01
C LEU A 179 7.47 18.00 4.15
N PRO A 180 8.31 19.03 3.88
CA PRO A 180 8.90 19.80 4.95
C PRO A 180 7.77 20.39 5.79
N GLU A 181 7.93 20.38 7.12
CA GLU A 181 7.03 21.09 8.04
C GLU A 181 6.82 22.52 7.56
N LYS A 182 5.73 22.76 6.87
CA LYS A 182 5.27 24.12 6.63
C LYS A 182 4.62 24.60 7.91
N GLN A 183 5.34 25.42 8.67
CA GLN A 183 4.71 26.34 9.60
C GLN A 183 3.62 27.11 8.82
N ILE A 184 2.36 26.83 9.13
CA ILE A 184 1.24 27.60 8.60
C ILE A 184 1.24 28.93 9.32
N VAL A 185 1.99 29.89 8.78
CA VAL A 185 1.80 31.30 9.12
C VAL A 185 0.63 31.79 8.28
N VAL A 186 -0.54 31.90 8.90
CA VAL A 186 -1.70 32.54 8.27
C VAL A 186 -1.47 34.04 8.21
N THR A 187 -0.99 34.50 7.09
CA THR A 187 -1.10 35.92 6.70
C THR A 187 -2.01 36.03 5.47
N PRO A 188 -3.04 36.88 5.49
CA PRO A 188 -3.91 37.03 4.33
C PRO A 188 -3.21 37.96 3.32
N ALA A 189 -2.54 37.39 2.32
CA ALA A 189 -2.06 38.16 1.16
C ALA A 189 -1.95 37.24 -0.06
N LYS A 190 -2.68 37.61 -1.09
CA LYS A 190 -2.56 37.30 -2.53
C LYS A 190 -1.84 35.98 -2.86
N VAL A 191 -2.64 34.98 -3.26
CA VAL A 191 -2.16 33.73 -3.87
C VAL A 191 -1.66 34.06 -5.28
N GLU A 192 -0.36 34.20 -5.45
CA GLU A 192 0.29 33.95 -6.73
C GLU A 192 0.51 32.43 -6.82
N ILE A 193 -0.21 31.77 -7.71
CA ILE A 193 -0.01 30.36 -8.02
C ILE A 193 1.28 30.25 -8.83
N VAL A 194 2.40 29.98 -8.14
CA VAL A 194 3.61 29.51 -8.78
C VAL A 194 3.45 28.01 -8.96
N GLU A 195 3.10 27.57 -10.15
CA GLU A 195 3.11 26.15 -10.53
C GLU A 195 4.53 25.60 -10.35
N LYS A 196 4.80 24.89 -9.26
CA LYS A 196 6.00 24.07 -9.15
C LYS A 196 5.90 22.95 -10.16
N LYS A 197 6.81 22.91 -11.11
CA LYS A 197 6.93 21.87 -12.12
C LYS A 197 7.26 20.56 -11.40
N ARG A 198 6.25 19.70 -11.20
CA ARG A 198 6.43 18.38 -10.58
C ARG A 198 7.18 17.47 -11.54
N THR A 199 8.16 16.71 -11.03
CA THR A 199 8.92 15.77 -11.84
C THR A 199 8.13 14.45 -11.94
N PRO A 200 7.72 14.02 -13.15
CA PRO A 200 7.04 12.74 -13.32
C PRO A 200 8.01 11.57 -13.14
N LEU A 201 7.60 10.58 -12.34
CA LEU A 201 8.36 9.38 -12.04
C LEU A 201 7.56 8.12 -12.40
N SER A 202 8.25 7.00 -12.66
CA SER A 202 7.60 5.70 -12.73
C SER A 202 7.10 5.28 -11.35
N ALA A 203 5.79 5.01 -11.25
CA ALA A 203 5.14 4.57 -10.00
C ALA A 203 5.42 3.10 -9.66
N VAL A 204 5.86 2.30 -10.64
CA VAL A 204 5.96 0.84 -10.55
C VAL A 204 7.21 0.31 -11.24
N ASN A 205 7.64 -0.90 -10.86
CA ASN A 205 8.58 -1.67 -11.67
C ASN A 205 7.83 -2.36 -12.81
N ILE A 206 8.31 -2.21 -14.04
CA ILE A 206 7.83 -2.91 -15.23
C ILE A 206 8.92 -3.84 -15.69
N GLY A 207 8.64 -5.12 -15.86
CA GLY A 207 9.63 -6.11 -16.22
C GLY A 207 9.12 -7.18 -17.15
N VAL A 208 10.05 -7.97 -17.71
CA VAL A 208 9.80 -9.09 -18.60
C VAL A 208 10.17 -10.40 -17.93
N GLN A 209 9.37 -11.43 -18.16
CA GLN A 209 9.71 -12.80 -17.76
C GLN A 209 10.87 -13.31 -18.58
N ILE A 210 11.87 -13.87 -17.91
CA ILE A 210 13.06 -14.47 -18.52
C ILE A 210 13.38 -15.81 -17.88
N THR A 211 14.17 -16.63 -18.60
CA THR A 211 14.85 -17.78 -18.03
C THR A 211 16.23 -17.36 -17.54
N LYS A 212 16.59 -17.65 -16.30
CA LYS A 212 17.90 -17.42 -15.71
C LYS A 212 18.42 -18.71 -15.08
N GLY A 213 19.35 -19.37 -15.78
CA GLY A 213 19.79 -20.72 -15.41
C GLY A 213 18.63 -21.72 -15.44
N SER A 214 18.38 -22.43 -14.36
CA SER A 214 17.23 -23.35 -14.22
C SER A 214 15.91 -22.68 -13.88
N ASN A 215 15.91 -21.39 -13.53
CA ASN A 215 14.71 -20.63 -13.19
C ASN A 215 14.05 -20.05 -14.44
N THR A 216 12.89 -20.57 -14.82
CA THR A 216 12.10 -20.13 -15.98
C THR A 216 11.10 -19.02 -15.64
N ASP A 217 11.01 -18.63 -14.37
CA ASP A 217 10.04 -17.65 -13.84
C ASP A 217 10.71 -16.37 -13.32
N ALA A 218 11.95 -16.08 -13.72
CA ALA A 218 12.62 -14.88 -13.28
C ALA A 218 12.05 -13.63 -13.98
N MET A 219 11.90 -12.54 -13.24
CA MET A 219 11.53 -11.23 -13.78
C MET A 219 12.78 -10.35 -13.96
N ARG A 220 12.92 -9.76 -15.13
CA ARG A 220 13.93 -8.75 -15.44
C ARG A 220 13.27 -7.38 -15.53
N ILE A 221 13.60 -6.47 -14.62
CA ILE A 221 13.11 -5.10 -14.65
C ILE A 221 13.65 -4.37 -15.88
N LEU A 222 12.75 -3.72 -16.62
CA LEU A 222 13.01 -2.86 -17.76
C LEU A 222 12.89 -1.37 -17.37
N ILE A 223 11.80 -0.99 -16.72
CA ILE A 223 11.59 0.35 -16.15
C ILE A 223 11.49 0.18 -14.63
N GLY A 224 12.38 0.81 -13.89
CA GLY A 224 12.41 0.77 -12.43
C GLY A 224 11.45 1.77 -11.82
N LYS A 225 10.90 1.43 -10.66
CA LYS A 225 10.12 2.34 -9.84
C LYS A 225 10.97 3.56 -9.43
N ASN A 226 10.34 4.72 -9.38
CA ASN A 226 10.95 6.03 -9.05
C ASN A 226 11.97 6.54 -10.08
N GLN A 227 12.04 5.99 -11.27
CA GLN A 227 12.83 6.56 -12.38
C GLN A 227 12.12 7.79 -12.96
N ASN A 228 12.90 8.81 -13.32
CA ASN A 228 12.39 10.01 -14.00
C ASN A 228 11.77 9.63 -15.35
N LEU A 229 10.62 10.24 -15.66
CA LEU A 229 9.94 10.04 -16.93
C LEU A 229 10.12 11.25 -17.87
N PRO A 230 10.19 11.03 -19.18
CA PRO A 230 10.10 9.74 -19.86
C PRO A 230 11.35 8.87 -19.67
N GLU A 231 11.18 7.55 -19.54
CA GLU A 231 12.27 6.58 -19.40
C GLU A 231 12.23 5.58 -20.56
N THR A 232 13.39 5.26 -21.11
CA THR A 232 13.53 4.28 -22.18
C THR A 232 14.62 3.27 -21.84
N TYR A 233 14.24 2.00 -21.89
CA TYR A 233 15.15 0.89 -21.71
C TYR A 233 15.21 0.03 -22.97
N SER A 234 16.41 -0.42 -23.35
CA SER A 234 16.60 -1.31 -24.48
C SER A 234 17.58 -2.42 -24.13
N LYS A 235 17.19 -3.67 -24.38
CA LYS A 235 18.05 -4.84 -24.15
C LYS A 235 17.76 -5.95 -25.13
N THR A 236 18.82 -6.67 -25.53
CA THR A 236 18.74 -7.91 -26.31
C THR A 236 18.69 -9.10 -25.37
N PHE A 237 17.75 -10.00 -25.62
CA PHE A 237 17.59 -11.27 -24.95
C PHE A 237 17.84 -12.40 -25.94
N TYR A 238 18.40 -13.50 -25.45
CA TYR A 238 18.73 -14.67 -26.25
C TYR A 238 17.70 -15.76 -26.00
N ASN A 239 17.18 -16.37 -27.05
CA ASN A 239 16.32 -17.53 -26.97
C ASN A 239 17.06 -18.76 -27.48
N TYR A 240 17.36 -19.68 -26.56
CA TYR A 240 18.04 -20.94 -26.83
C TYR A 240 17.09 -22.14 -26.90
N SER A 241 15.77 -21.90 -26.95
CA SER A 241 14.78 -22.97 -26.88
C SER A 241 14.64 -23.67 -28.21
N ASP A 242 14.74 -25.01 -28.21
CA ASP A 242 14.39 -25.87 -29.34
C ASP A 242 12.93 -25.73 -29.78
N ASN A 243 12.08 -25.12 -28.94
CA ASN A 243 10.65 -24.93 -29.20
C ASN A 243 10.34 -23.51 -29.67
N ARG A 244 10.77 -23.18 -30.88
CA ARG A 244 10.60 -21.87 -31.54
C ARG A 244 9.13 -21.46 -31.76
N LYS A 245 8.18 -22.38 -31.60
CA LYS A 245 6.77 -22.15 -31.93
C LYS A 245 5.99 -21.42 -30.82
N ASN A 246 6.59 -21.19 -29.63
CA ASN A 246 5.87 -20.65 -28.46
C ASN A 246 6.68 -19.59 -27.70
N VAL A 247 7.42 -18.73 -28.40
CA VAL A 247 8.11 -17.62 -27.73
C VAL A 247 7.10 -16.52 -27.43
N LYS A 248 6.93 -16.20 -26.15
CA LYS A 248 6.00 -15.15 -25.68
C LYS A 248 6.76 -14.02 -25.02
N LEU A 249 6.36 -12.81 -25.32
CA LEU A 249 6.71 -11.63 -24.55
C LEU A 249 5.67 -11.43 -23.48
N ASN A 250 6.01 -11.69 -22.23
CA ASN A 250 5.15 -11.46 -21.07
C ASN A 250 5.72 -10.31 -20.24
N LEU A 251 4.97 -9.23 -20.10
CA LEU A 251 5.33 -8.09 -19.27
C LEU A 251 4.52 -8.10 -17.99
N TYR A 252 5.18 -7.78 -16.90
CA TYR A 252 4.62 -7.76 -15.57
C TYR A 252 4.90 -6.44 -14.85
N VAL A 253 4.02 -6.11 -13.91
CA VAL A 253 4.18 -5.00 -12.97
C VAL A 253 4.23 -5.55 -11.57
N GLY A 254 5.25 -5.15 -10.81
CA GLY A 254 5.42 -5.53 -9.40
C GLY A 254 6.88 -5.56 -8.96
N ASP A 255 7.10 -5.90 -7.73
CA ASP A 255 8.39 -5.80 -7.06
C ASP A 255 9.07 -7.16 -6.85
N SER A 256 8.37 -8.29 -7.13
CA SER A 256 8.94 -9.63 -6.98
C SER A 256 9.97 -9.95 -8.06
N ALA A 257 11.01 -10.70 -7.68
CA ALA A 257 11.98 -11.26 -8.60
C ALA A 257 11.41 -12.42 -9.47
N TYR A 258 10.22 -12.94 -9.13
CA TYR A 258 9.51 -14.00 -9.84
C TYR A 258 8.36 -13.41 -10.64
N ALA A 259 8.28 -13.72 -11.94
CA ALA A 259 7.25 -13.19 -12.82
C ALA A 259 5.84 -13.60 -12.40
N SER A 260 5.65 -14.86 -11.99
CA SER A 260 4.35 -15.41 -11.55
C SER A 260 3.76 -14.71 -10.31
N GLN A 261 4.60 -14.06 -9.52
CA GLN A 261 4.17 -13.30 -8.32
C GLN A 261 3.86 -11.83 -8.63
N ASN A 262 4.00 -11.41 -9.86
CA ASN A 262 3.71 -10.06 -10.32
C ASN A 262 2.46 -10.06 -11.22
N ARG A 263 1.85 -8.89 -11.36
CA ARG A 263 0.67 -8.75 -12.22
C ARG A 263 1.06 -8.72 -13.69
N LEU A 264 0.58 -9.69 -14.47
CA LEU A 264 0.71 -9.70 -15.92
C LEU A 264 -0.07 -8.51 -16.52
N ILE A 265 0.59 -7.68 -17.33
CA ILE A 265 -0.02 -6.52 -18.00
C ILE A 265 -0.09 -6.68 -19.51
N LEU A 266 0.77 -7.50 -20.09
CA LEU A 266 0.82 -7.76 -21.53
C LEU A 266 1.35 -9.15 -21.78
N SER A 267 0.73 -9.89 -22.70
CA SER A 267 1.24 -11.17 -23.24
C SER A 267 1.09 -11.16 -24.76
N ARG A 268 2.18 -11.34 -25.46
CA ARG A 268 2.21 -11.36 -26.94
C ARG A 268 3.03 -12.53 -27.46
N ASP A 269 2.46 -13.28 -28.39
CA ASP A 269 3.19 -14.32 -29.13
C ASP A 269 4.14 -13.65 -30.14
N LEU A 270 5.40 -14.10 -30.15
CA LEU A 270 6.45 -13.58 -31.04
C LEU A 270 6.69 -14.48 -32.28
N SER A 271 5.89 -15.54 -32.47
CA SER A 271 6.09 -16.48 -33.59
C SER A 271 6.09 -15.80 -34.94
N GLU A 272 5.32 -14.73 -35.14
CA GLU A 272 5.25 -13.98 -36.39
C GLU A 272 6.58 -13.31 -36.80
N ILE A 273 7.40 -12.90 -35.81
CA ILE A 273 8.71 -12.26 -36.10
C ILE A 273 9.87 -13.26 -36.17
N ILE A 274 9.67 -14.49 -35.69
CA ILE A 274 10.73 -15.52 -35.65
C ILE A 274 10.51 -16.64 -36.66
N ALA A 275 9.33 -16.76 -37.27
CA ALA A 275 8.90 -17.92 -38.07
C ALA A 275 9.77 -18.25 -39.30
N SER A 276 10.58 -17.32 -39.81
CA SER A 276 11.41 -17.50 -40.98
C SER A 276 12.89 -17.76 -40.66
N SER A 277 13.28 -17.82 -39.40
CA SER A 277 14.68 -18.05 -39.03
C SER A 277 15.03 -19.53 -38.99
N THR A 278 16.14 -19.91 -39.61
CA THR A 278 16.78 -21.23 -39.51
C THR A 278 17.88 -21.30 -38.46
N ILE A 279 18.13 -20.19 -37.77
CA ILE A 279 19.23 -20.01 -36.82
C ILE A 279 18.83 -20.62 -35.47
N GLU A 280 19.74 -21.35 -34.83
CA GLU A 280 19.49 -22.03 -33.54
C GLU A 280 19.34 -21.05 -32.37
N GLU A 281 20.09 -19.96 -32.40
CA GLU A 281 20.05 -18.91 -31.39
C GLU A 281 19.39 -17.65 -31.96
N LEU A 282 18.27 -17.23 -31.36
CA LEU A 282 17.58 -16.01 -31.79
C LEU A 282 17.84 -14.89 -30.79
N GLN A 283 18.05 -13.71 -31.32
CA GLN A 283 18.24 -12.48 -30.54
C GLN A 283 17.01 -11.61 -30.64
N ILE A 284 16.32 -11.40 -29.52
CA ILE A 284 15.15 -10.54 -29.44
C ILE A 284 15.54 -9.26 -28.70
N LYS A 285 15.55 -8.15 -29.40
CA LYS A 285 15.79 -6.83 -28.85
C LYS A 285 14.44 -6.25 -28.38
N ILE A 286 14.31 -6.04 -27.08
CA ILE A 286 13.15 -5.40 -26.49
C ILE A 286 13.52 -3.95 -26.14
N LYS A 287 12.73 -3.00 -26.64
CA LYS A 287 12.80 -1.60 -26.25
C LYS A 287 11.49 -1.22 -25.60
N THR A 288 11.54 -0.62 -24.42
CA THR A 288 10.39 -0.22 -23.63
C THR A 288 10.53 1.25 -23.27
N THR A 289 9.50 2.04 -23.54
CA THR A 289 9.43 3.46 -23.18
C THR A 289 8.18 3.72 -22.37
N LEU A 290 8.32 4.39 -21.24
CA LEU A 290 7.20 4.89 -20.45
C LEU A 290 7.26 6.42 -20.48
N ASP A 291 6.16 7.05 -20.93
CA ASP A 291 6.05 8.50 -20.97
C ASP A 291 5.41 9.09 -19.71
N THR A 292 5.32 10.41 -19.66
CA THR A 292 4.77 11.17 -18.52
C THR A 292 3.25 11.06 -18.37
N ASN A 293 2.55 10.47 -19.35
CA ASN A 293 1.11 10.27 -19.36
C ASN A 293 0.72 8.82 -19.03
N GLY A 294 1.72 7.95 -18.79
CA GLY A 294 1.50 6.53 -18.54
C GLY A 294 1.31 5.70 -19.82
N HIS A 295 1.73 6.21 -20.97
CA HIS A 295 1.80 5.40 -22.19
C HIS A 295 3.06 4.54 -22.13
N LEU A 296 2.86 3.23 -22.13
CA LEU A 296 3.90 2.22 -22.23
C LEU A 296 3.97 1.75 -23.68
N HIS A 297 5.07 2.05 -24.34
CA HIS A 297 5.37 1.65 -25.69
C HIS A 297 6.45 0.56 -25.65
N VAL A 298 6.19 -0.58 -26.30
CA VAL A 298 7.08 -1.74 -26.27
C VAL A 298 7.27 -2.25 -27.69
N THR A 299 8.53 -2.30 -28.13
CA THR A 299 8.90 -2.95 -29.40
C THR A 299 9.69 -4.21 -29.11
N ALA A 300 9.43 -5.28 -29.85
CA ALA A 300 10.23 -6.48 -29.88
C ALA A 300 10.67 -6.75 -31.31
N GLU A 301 11.98 -6.75 -31.55
CA GLU A 301 12.63 -6.96 -32.84
C GLU A 301 13.45 -8.25 -32.79
N CYS A 302 13.23 -9.14 -33.74
CA CYS A 302 14.13 -10.27 -33.99
C CYS A 302 15.26 -9.82 -34.91
N ILE A 303 16.48 -9.85 -34.40
CA ILE A 303 17.67 -9.33 -35.12
C ILE A 303 17.92 -10.10 -36.42
N GLU A 304 17.74 -11.41 -36.37
CA GLU A 304 18.03 -12.30 -37.49
C GLU A 304 17.04 -12.16 -38.65
N THR A 305 15.77 -11.91 -38.32
CA THR A 305 14.71 -11.75 -39.35
C THR A 305 14.43 -10.30 -39.71
N GLN A 306 14.95 -9.35 -38.95
CA GLN A 306 14.68 -7.90 -39.04
C GLN A 306 13.16 -7.55 -38.95
N ARG A 307 12.37 -8.47 -38.39
CA ARG A 307 10.94 -8.24 -38.15
C ARG A 307 10.69 -7.73 -36.74
N MET A 308 9.72 -6.87 -36.62
CA MET A 308 9.39 -6.19 -35.35
C MET A 308 7.89 -6.21 -35.12
N ILE A 309 7.53 -6.29 -33.84
CA ILE A 309 6.18 -5.95 -33.38
C ILE A 309 6.25 -4.69 -32.51
N ASP A 310 5.16 -3.96 -32.55
CA ASP A 310 4.97 -2.71 -31.82
C ASP A 310 3.68 -2.80 -31.00
N LEU A 311 3.79 -2.50 -29.71
CA LEU A 311 2.72 -2.65 -28.76
C LEU A 311 2.65 -1.38 -27.89
N THR A 312 1.44 -0.84 -27.74
CA THR A 312 1.22 0.32 -26.88
C THR A 312 0.06 0.05 -25.95
N MET A 313 0.23 0.42 -24.68
CA MET A 313 -0.84 0.44 -23.72
C MET A 313 -0.78 1.73 -22.90
N THR A 314 -1.92 2.16 -22.37
CA THR A 314 -2.02 3.35 -21.54
C THR A 314 -2.54 2.97 -20.17
N ASN A 315 -1.78 3.33 -19.14
CA ASN A 315 -2.22 3.19 -17.77
C ASN A 315 -1.64 4.35 -16.93
N PRO A 316 -2.47 5.36 -16.62
CA PRO A 316 -2.02 6.51 -15.81
C PRO A 316 -1.45 6.14 -14.45
N SER A 317 -1.81 4.96 -13.89
CA SER A 317 -1.27 4.50 -12.61
C SER A 317 0.21 4.10 -12.66
N PHE A 318 0.82 4.06 -13.86
CA PHE A 318 2.26 3.84 -14.01
C PHE A 318 3.09 5.07 -13.70
N VAL A 319 2.45 6.24 -13.55
CA VAL A 319 3.12 7.53 -13.30
C VAL A 319 2.74 8.05 -11.94
N CYS A 320 3.72 8.54 -11.21
CA CYS A 320 3.55 9.37 -10.02
C CYS A 320 4.38 10.65 -10.19
N TYR A 321 4.25 11.59 -9.27
CA TYR A 321 4.97 12.86 -9.35
C TYR A 321 5.74 13.07 -8.04
N ALA A 322 7.04 13.36 -8.15
CA ALA A 322 7.81 13.87 -7.05
C ALA A 322 7.58 15.40 -6.95
N ASP A 323 7.41 15.87 -5.73
CA ASP A 323 7.31 17.31 -5.42
C ASP A 323 8.66 18.01 -5.49
#